data_0f68a6cbfd291ca83acfcdbf0f9262fd
#
_entry.id   0f68a6cbfd291ca83acfcdbf0f9262fd
#
_cell.length_a   1.000
_cell.length_b   1.000
_cell.length_c   1.000
_cell.angle_alpha   90.00
_cell.angle_beta   90.00
_cell.angle_gamma   90.00
#
_symmetry.space_group_name_H-M   'P 1'
#
loop_
_entity.id
_entity.type
_entity.pdbx_description
1 polymer ?
#
loop_
_entity_poly.entity_id
_entity_poly.type
_entity_poly.pdbx_seq_one_letter_code
_entity_poly.pdbx_strand_id
1 'polypeptide(L)'
;PESDMQEALQYCRQLHNVLHNKEKLDGIDERENVFQIYELTNDWPVVVKKNVMMIKADYIRCHHEERSKKFFENLSKTIGIEVAENRLYNLLGKVVYSHGKDLDYIFSELPKETIGFGTERIHPQFIALLLRIGDLLDLDNNRFDSMLLQHFGALPKTSMKHLQKHLSISHFLVTERKIQAKAYTTDYEVCKIMDQWFQYIREDIGNITSNWNRVAPKEMEGCTFNYCNLEIYLY
;
A
#
# COMPACT_ATOMS: atom_id res chain seq x y z
N PRO A 1 17.00 -4.47 -34.38
CA PRO A 1 16.72 -3.70 -35.58
C PRO A 1 15.26 -3.24 -35.57
N GLU A 2 14.83 -2.57 -36.60
CA GLU A 2 13.53 -1.88 -36.69
C GLU A 2 12.31 -2.82 -36.53
N SER A 3 12.42 -4.08 -36.95
CA SER A 3 11.40 -5.11 -36.79
C SER A 3 11.08 -5.42 -35.33
N ASP A 4 12.07 -5.53 -34.48
CA ASP A 4 11.91 -5.91 -33.06
C ASP A 4 11.26 -4.77 -32.25
N MET A 5 11.52 -3.53 -32.66
CA MET A 5 10.91 -2.35 -32.07
C MET A 5 9.43 -2.20 -32.47
N GLN A 6 9.08 -2.53 -33.71
CA GLN A 6 7.69 -2.54 -34.15
C GLN A 6 6.89 -3.64 -33.48
N GLU A 7 7.46 -4.83 -33.29
CA GLU A 7 6.86 -5.93 -32.57
C GLU A 7 6.62 -5.57 -31.10
N ALA A 8 7.62 -4.98 -30.41
CA ALA A 8 7.48 -4.51 -29.05
C ALA A 8 6.39 -3.44 -28.90
N LEU A 9 6.26 -2.51 -29.86
CA LEU A 9 5.21 -1.50 -29.91
C LEU A 9 3.83 -2.11 -30.10
N GLN A 10 3.71 -3.18 -30.88
CA GLN A 10 2.46 -3.91 -31.08
C GLN A 10 2.00 -4.58 -29.78
N TYR A 11 2.90 -5.24 -29.05
CA TYR A 11 2.63 -5.82 -27.72
C TYR A 11 2.23 -4.76 -26.71
N CYS A 12 2.91 -3.61 -26.67
CA CYS A 12 2.55 -2.49 -25.79
C CYS A 12 1.15 -1.95 -26.09
N ARG A 13 0.74 -1.87 -27.37
CA ARG A 13 -0.62 -1.45 -27.77
C ARG A 13 -1.68 -2.47 -27.37
N GLN A 14 -1.40 -3.76 -27.53
CA GLN A 14 -2.31 -4.83 -27.10
C GLN A 14 -2.48 -4.79 -25.57
N LEU A 15 -1.40 -4.64 -24.82
CA LEU A 15 -1.44 -4.49 -23.37
C LEU A 15 -2.22 -3.25 -22.95
N HIS A 16 -1.96 -2.10 -23.59
CA HIS A 16 -2.70 -0.87 -23.35
C HIS A 16 -4.20 -1.06 -23.54
N ASN A 17 -4.60 -1.76 -24.62
CA ASN A 17 -6.01 -2.06 -24.90
C ASN A 17 -6.62 -3.00 -23.84
N VAL A 18 -5.86 -3.97 -23.34
CA VAL A 18 -6.31 -4.88 -22.27
C VAL A 18 -6.47 -4.13 -20.94
N LEU A 19 -5.52 -3.26 -20.61
CA LEU A 19 -5.54 -2.47 -19.36
C LEU A 19 -6.59 -1.35 -19.36
N HIS A 20 -6.93 -0.81 -20.53
CA HIS A 20 -7.91 0.27 -20.68
C HIS A 20 -9.34 -0.24 -20.96
N ASN A 21 -9.51 -1.52 -21.23
CA ASN A 21 -10.82 -2.14 -21.35
C ASN A 21 -11.37 -2.45 -19.95
N LYS A 22 -11.76 -1.38 -19.24
CA LYS A 22 -12.25 -1.42 -17.85
C LYS A 22 -13.37 -2.44 -17.64
N GLU A 23 -14.24 -2.66 -18.63
CA GLU A 23 -15.37 -3.59 -18.53
C GLU A 23 -14.94 -5.06 -18.36
N LYS A 24 -13.76 -5.44 -18.82
CA LYS A 24 -13.22 -6.81 -18.66
C LYS A 24 -12.46 -7.03 -17.36
N LEU A 25 -11.99 -5.97 -16.70
CA LEU A 25 -11.19 -6.06 -15.49
C LEU A 25 -12.03 -5.92 -14.21
N ASP A 26 -13.20 -5.32 -14.28
CA ASP A 26 -14.04 -4.99 -13.12
C ASP A 26 -14.81 -6.17 -12.51
N GLY A 27 -14.65 -7.39 -12.99
CA GLY A 27 -15.35 -8.57 -12.47
C GLY A 27 -14.49 -9.82 -12.26
N ILE A 28 -13.20 -9.76 -12.51
CA ILE A 28 -12.32 -10.92 -12.50
C ILE A 28 -11.48 -10.92 -11.22
N ASP A 29 -11.50 -12.05 -10.47
CA ASP A 29 -10.64 -12.31 -9.33
C ASP A 29 -9.17 -12.02 -9.70
N GLU A 30 -8.40 -11.46 -8.77
CA GLU A 30 -6.98 -11.14 -8.99
C GLU A 30 -6.15 -12.34 -9.45
N ARG A 31 -6.50 -13.54 -9.00
CA ARG A 31 -5.87 -14.80 -9.44
C ARG A 31 -6.17 -15.11 -10.90
N GLU A 32 -7.41 -14.97 -11.33
CA GLU A 32 -7.79 -15.17 -12.72
C GLU A 32 -7.15 -14.13 -13.64
N ASN A 33 -7.02 -12.88 -13.21
CA ASN A 33 -6.30 -11.83 -13.95
C ASN A 33 -4.82 -12.19 -14.18
N VAL A 34 -4.15 -12.77 -13.17
CA VAL A 34 -2.76 -13.25 -13.32
C VAL A 34 -2.67 -14.37 -14.33
N PHE A 35 -3.58 -15.35 -14.29
CA PHE A 35 -3.61 -16.46 -15.22
C PHE A 35 -3.95 -16.02 -16.63
N GLN A 36 -4.95 -15.16 -16.83
CA GLN A 36 -5.31 -14.66 -18.16
C GLN A 36 -4.18 -13.84 -18.80
N ILE A 37 -3.48 -13.00 -18.03
CA ILE A 37 -2.32 -12.27 -18.57
C ILE A 37 -1.18 -13.25 -18.87
N TYR A 38 -0.99 -14.28 -18.04
CA TYR A 38 0.02 -15.32 -18.28
C TYR A 38 -0.29 -16.10 -19.55
N GLU A 39 -1.53 -16.51 -19.78
CA GLU A 39 -1.97 -17.19 -21.02
C GLU A 39 -1.82 -16.30 -22.26
N LEU A 40 -2.28 -15.04 -22.18
CA LEU A 40 -2.16 -14.08 -23.28
C LEU A 40 -0.70 -13.72 -23.62
N THR A 41 0.22 -13.87 -22.66
CA THR A 41 1.63 -13.52 -22.84
C THR A 41 2.55 -14.74 -22.94
N ASN A 42 2.00 -15.96 -22.97
CA ASN A 42 2.81 -17.19 -22.94
C ASN A 42 3.85 -17.25 -24.06
N ASP A 43 3.49 -16.77 -25.24
CA ASP A 43 4.37 -16.76 -26.43
C ASP A 43 5.20 -15.48 -26.55
N TRP A 44 5.09 -14.55 -25.60
CA TRP A 44 5.83 -13.29 -25.65
C TRP A 44 7.29 -13.45 -25.22
N PRO A 45 8.20 -12.66 -25.80
CA PRO A 45 9.59 -12.64 -25.33
C PRO A 45 9.69 -12.35 -23.83
N VAL A 46 10.63 -13.04 -23.13
CA VAL A 46 10.80 -12.93 -21.66
C VAL A 46 10.93 -11.48 -21.19
N VAL A 47 11.64 -10.63 -21.97
CA VAL A 47 11.81 -9.21 -21.66
C VAL A 47 10.46 -8.47 -21.67
N VAL A 48 9.57 -8.79 -22.59
CA VAL A 48 8.24 -8.17 -22.68
C VAL A 48 7.38 -8.62 -21.53
N LYS A 49 7.33 -9.93 -21.22
CA LYS A 49 6.64 -10.47 -20.04
C LYS A 49 7.05 -9.76 -18.77
N LYS A 50 8.37 -9.61 -18.57
CA LYS A 50 8.93 -8.93 -17.42
C LYS A 50 8.45 -7.47 -17.31
N ASN A 51 8.49 -6.71 -18.39
CA ASN A 51 8.04 -5.33 -18.42
C ASN A 51 6.53 -5.22 -18.13
N VAL A 52 5.72 -6.12 -18.67
CA VAL A 52 4.28 -6.21 -18.39
C VAL A 52 4.01 -6.47 -16.92
N MET A 53 4.71 -7.44 -16.32
CA MET A 53 4.57 -7.73 -14.87
C MET A 53 4.95 -6.52 -14.01
N MET A 54 5.95 -5.75 -14.43
CA MET A 54 6.38 -4.55 -13.72
C MET A 54 5.36 -3.42 -13.80
N ILE A 55 4.79 -3.19 -15.00
CA ILE A 55 3.71 -2.21 -15.18
C ILE A 55 2.50 -2.61 -14.35
N LYS A 56 2.15 -3.91 -14.31
CA LYS A 56 1.06 -4.42 -13.48
C LYS A 56 1.33 -4.23 -12.00
N ALA A 57 2.53 -4.54 -11.52
CA ALA A 57 2.90 -4.35 -10.13
C ALA A 57 2.83 -2.86 -9.73
N ASP A 58 3.27 -1.96 -10.61
CA ASP A 58 3.19 -0.52 -10.39
C ASP A 58 1.73 -0.03 -10.35
N TYR A 59 0.90 -0.50 -11.27
CA TYR A 59 -0.54 -0.21 -11.26
C TYR A 59 -1.23 -0.69 -9.98
N ILE A 60 -0.96 -1.93 -9.54
CA ILE A 60 -1.51 -2.48 -8.30
C ILE A 60 -1.08 -1.64 -7.11
N ARG A 61 0.19 -1.27 -7.04
CA ARG A 61 0.74 -0.45 -5.97
C ARG A 61 0.09 0.94 -5.90
N CYS A 62 -0.14 1.57 -7.05
CA CYS A 62 -0.75 2.91 -7.12
C CYS A 62 -2.26 2.93 -6.86
N HIS A 63 -2.94 1.78 -6.94
CA HIS A 63 -4.40 1.69 -6.81
C HIS A 63 -4.84 0.69 -5.73
N HIS A 64 -3.94 0.27 -4.83
CA HIS A 64 -4.23 -0.79 -3.87
C HIS A 64 -5.36 -0.43 -2.90
N GLU A 65 -5.44 0.83 -2.48
CA GLU A 65 -6.49 1.30 -1.59
C GLU A 65 -7.88 1.28 -2.27
N GLU A 66 -7.98 1.72 -3.54
CA GLU A 66 -9.22 1.64 -4.31
C GLU A 66 -9.67 0.21 -4.55
N ARG A 67 -8.73 -0.67 -4.87
CA ARG A 67 -8.98 -2.09 -5.10
C ARG A 67 -9.46 -2.77 -3.83
N SER A 68 -8.83 -2.48 -2.70
CA SER A 68 -9.25 -2.99 -1.40
C SER A 68 -10.66 -2.53 -1.02
N LYS A 69 -11.00 -1.26 -1.29
CA LYS A 69 -12.36 -0.75 -1.10
C LYS A 69 -13.37 -1.52 -1.96
N LYS A 70 -13.11 -1.66 -3.26
CA LYS A 70 -13.97 -2.41 -4.19
C LYS A 70 -14.12 -3.87 -3.77
N PHE A 71 -13.06 -4.50 -3.25
CA PHE A 71 -13.13 -5.86 -2.75
C PHE A 71 -14.18 -6.01 -1.64
N PHE A 72 -14.18 -5.14 -0.63
CA PHE A 72 -15.18 -5.18 0.45
C PHE A 72 -16.59 -4.86 -0.04
N GLU A 73 -16.76 -3.89 -0.95
CA GLU A 73 -18.05 -3.56 -1.57
C GLU A 73 -18.63 -4.73 -2.39
N ASN A 74 -17.79 -5.50 -3.07
CA ASN A 74 -18.21 -6.66 -3.83
C ASN A 74 -18.45 -7.87 -2.94
N LEU A 75 -17.64 -8.06 -1.90
CA LEU A 75 -17.80 -9.14 -0.95
C LEU A 75 -19.20 -9.10 -0.30
N SER A 76 -19.68 -7.91 0.07
CA SER A 76 -21.02 -7.72 0.62
C SER A 76 -22.13 -8.19 -0.33
N LYS A 77 -21.95 -7.98 -1.64
CA LYS A 77 -22.93 -8.40 -2.66
C LYS A 77 -22.91 -9.91 -2.91
N THR A 78 -21.72 -10.53 -2.80
CA THR A 78 -21.51 -11.95 -3.15
C THR A 78 -22.00 -12.89 -2.05
N ILE A 79 -21.87 -12.49 -0.78
CA ILE A 79 -22.16 -13.35 0.38
C ILE A 79 -23.67 -13.32 0.75
N GLY A 80 -24.49 -12.47 0.08
CA GLY A 80 -25.94 -12.40 0.34
C GLY A 80 -26.29 -11.94 1.76
N ILE A 81 -25.49 -11.05 2.29
CA ILE A 81 -25.50 -10.57 3.67
C ILE A 81 -26.72 -9.67 3.94
N GLU A 82 -27.28 -9.72 5.14
CA GLU A 82 -28.35 -8.82 5.57
C GLU A 82 -27.95 -7.33 5.47
N VAL A 83 -28.95 -6.46 5.33
CA VAL A 83 -28.75 -5.00 5.11
C VAL A 83 -27.85 -4.35 6.18
N ALA A 84 -27.92 -4.82 7.42
CA ALA A 84 -27.10 -4.30 8.52
C ALA A 84 -25.60 -4.62 8.35
N GLU A 85 -25.29 -5.82 7.88
CA GLU A 85 -23.92 -6.26 7.63
C GLU A 85 -23.34 -5.56 6.41
N ASN A 86 -24.13 -5.33 5.36
CA ASN A 86 -23.72 -4.59 4.18
C ASN A 86 -23.20 -3.19 4.52
N ARG A 87 -23.80 -2.53 5.52
CA ARG A 87 -23.32 -1.24 6.05
C ARG A 87 -21.90 -1.35 6.61
N LEU A 88 -21.58 -2.44 7.33
CA LEU A 88 -20.25 -2.64 7.91
C LEU A 88 -19.19 -2.93 6.85
N TYR A 89 -19.50 -3.73 5.83
CA TYR A 89 -18.59 -3.96 4.72
C TYR A 89 -18.27 -2.68 3.93
N ASN A 90 -19.28 -1.84 3.68
CA ASN A 90 -19.06 -0.55 3.06
C ASN A 90 -18.21 0.37 3.94
N LEU A 91 -18.41 0.35 5.25
CA LEU A 91 -17.58 1.10 6.20
C LEU A 91 -16.16 0.57 6.24
N LEU A 92 -15.97 -0.75 6.23
CA LEU A 92 -14.65 -1.39 6.16
C LEU A 92 -13.91 -0.98 4.88
N GLY A 93 -14.60 -0.98 3.74
CA GLY A 93 -14.08 -0.49 2.47
C GLY A 93 -13.59 0.96 2.57
N LYS A 94 -14.35 1.85 3.22
CA LYS A 94 -13.94 3.23 3.47
C LYS A 94 -12.73 3.34 4.40
N VAL A 95 -12.69 2.55 5.47
CA VAL A 95 -11.56 2.51 6.42
C VAL A 95 -10.28 2.07 5.70
N VAL A 96 -10.36 0.98 4.93
CA VAL A 96 -9.19 0.51 4.16
C VAL A 96 -8.77 1.52 3.10
N TYR A 97 -9.70 2.16 2.41
CA TYR A 97 -9.39 3.20 1.43
C TYR A 97 -8.67 4.41 2.03
N SER A 98 -9.01 4.75 3.27
CA SER A 98 -8.52 5.97 3.94
C SER A 98 -7.03 5.97 4.28
N HIS A 99 -6.35 4.80 4.35
CA HIS A 99 -4.92 4.77 4.69
C HIS A 99 -4.04 5.44 3.63
N GLY A 100 -4.46 5.43 2.36
CA GLY A 100 -3.78 6.14 1.26
C GLY A 100 -4.23 7.60 1.07
N LYS A 101 -5.11 8.12 1.93
CA LYS A 101 -5.63 9.50 1.83
C LYS A 101 -5.03 10.39 2.92
N ASP A 102 -5.28 11.70 2.84
CA ASP A 102 -4.93 12.63 3.92
C ASP A 102 -5.78 12.40 5.19
N LEU A 103 -5.37 12.99 6.29
CA LEU A 103 -6.10 12.86 7.57
C LEU A 103 -7.46 13.54 7.52
N ASP A 104 -7.62 14.58 6.70
CA ASP A 104 -8.90 15.29 6.56
C ASP A 104 -9.97 14.37 5.98
N TYR A 105 -9.59 13.46 5.06
CA TYR A 105 -10.50 12.43 4.57
C TYR A 105 -11.01 11.53 5.71
N ILE A 106 -10.11 11.10 6.61
CA ILE A 106 -10.50 10.26 7.76
C ILE A 106 -11.51 10.98 8.64
N PHE A 107 -11.28 12.26 8.90
CA PHE A 107 -12.13 13.02 9.79
C PHE A 107 -13.47 13.45 9.19
N SER A 108 -13.56 13.60 7.86
CA SER A 108 -14.78 14.01 7.16
C SER A 108 -15.64 12.82 6.73
N GLU A 109 -15.03 11.73 6.26
CA GLU A 109 -15.73 10.62 5.61
C GLU A 109 -16.04 9.42 6.53
N LEU A 110 -15.34 9.32 7.66
CA LEU A 110 -15.53 8.24 8.60
C LEU A 110 -16.22 8.74 9.88
N PRO A 111 -17.20 8.02 10.44
CA PRO A 111 -17.76 8.36 11.74
C PRO A 111 -16.73 8.12 12.85
N LYS A 112 -16.74 8.97 13.88
CA LYS A 112 -15.92 8.77 15.07
C LYS A 112 -16.26 7.47 15.76
N GLU A 113 -17.56 7.20 15.91
CA GLU A 113 -18.14 6.02 16.55
C GLU A 113 -19.40 5.58 15.81
N THR A 114 -19.65 4.30 15.72
CA THR A 114 -20.87 3.72 15.16
C THR A 114 -21.16 2.37 15.80
N ILE A 115 -22.39 1.88 15.62
CA ILE A 115 -22.77 0.54 16.08
C ILE A 115 -22.20 -0.48 15.09
N GLY A 116 -21.51 -1.49 15.61
CA GLY A 116 -21.01 -2.66 14.88
C GLY A 116 -22.06 -3.75 14.74
N PHE A 117 -21.71 -4.97 15.14
CA PHE A 117 -22.65 -6.08 15.24
C PHE A 117 -23.40 -6.01 16.59
N GLY A 118 -24.71 -6.21 16.55
CA GLY A 118 -25.52 -6.15 17.76
C GLY A 118 -25.43 -4.79 18.46
N THR A 119 -24.94 -4.78 19.69
CA THR A 119 -24.79 -3.58 20.54
C THR A 119 -23.34 -3.09 20.62
N GLU A 120 -22.40 -3.75 19.95
CA GLU A 120 -20.98 -3.38 19.97
C GLU A 120 -20.74 -2.02 19.32
N ARG A 121 -19.81 -1.27 19.89
CA ARG A 121 -19.38 0.01 19.34
C ARG A 121 -18.05 -0.15 18.64
N ILE A 122 -17.91 0.48 17.50
CA ILE A 122 -16.67 0.54 16.73
C ILE A 122 -16.29 1.99 16.49
N HIS A 123 -14.98 2.23 16.34
CA HIS A 123 -14.39 3.56 16.17
C HIS A 123 -13.64 3.63 14.83
N PRO A 124 -14.34 3.87 13.69
CA PRO A 124 -13.75 3.78 12.35
C PRO A 124 -12.61 4.76 12.11
N GLN A 125 -12.70 5.99 12.61
CA GLN A 125 -11.59 6.96 12.52
C GLN A 125 -10.35 6.44 13.23
N PHE A 126 -10.51 5.87 14.43
CA PHE A 126 -9.40 5.32 15.20
C PHE A 126 -8.75 4.12 14.51
N ILE A 127 -9.56 3.18 13.99
CA ILE A 127 -9.07 2.02 13.23
C ILE A 127 -8.33 2.48 11.98
N ALA A 128 -8.84 3.49 11.28
CA ALA A 128 -8.18 4.06 10.09
C ALA A 128 -6.81 4.68 10.42
N LEU A 129 -6.69 5.39 11.55
CA LEU A 129 -5.42 5.90 12.02
C LEU A 129 -4.43 4.78 12.37
N LEU A 130 -4.89 3.72 13.05
CA LEU A 130 -4.03 2.58 13.37
C LEU A 130 -3.55 1.86 12.10
N LEU A 131 -4.43 1.69 11.10
CA LEU A 131 -4.07 1.10 9.81
C LEU A 131 -3.01 1.95 9.10
N ARG A 132 -3.19 3.28 9.09
CA ARG A 132 -2.24 4.22 8.51
C ARG A 132 -0.88 4.17 9.22
N ILE A 133 -0.86 4.14 10.54
CA ILE A 133 0.38 3.97 11.32
C ILE A 133 1.07 2.65 10.95
N GLY A 134 0.31 1.56 10.87
CA GLY A 134 0.84 0.25 10.50
C GLY A 134 1.50 0.26 9.12
N ASP A 135 0.86 0.89 8.14
CA ASP A 135 1.41 1.02 6.78
C ASP A 135 2.67 1.90 6.73
N LEU A 136 2.65 3.04 7.43
CA LEU A 136 3.82 3.93 7.55
C LEU A 136 5.03 3.24 8.20
N LEU A 137 4.78 2.39 9.18
CA LEU A 137 5.79 1.69 9.95
C LEU A 137 6.13 0.31 9.40
N ASP A 138 5.63 -0.06 8.22
CA ASP A 138 6.05 -1.27 7.51
C ASP A 138 7.46 -1.07 6.93
N LEU A 139 8.43 -1.06 7.84
CA LEU A 139 9.86 -0.81 7.59
C LEU A 139 10.66 -2.12 7.51
N ASP A 140 9.99 -3.29 7.49
CA ASP A 140 10.66 -4.59 7.53
C ASP A 140 11.52 -4.83 6.28
N ASN A 141 12.82 -5.02 6.50
CA ASN A 141 13.78 -5.35 5.46
C ASN A 141 13.70 -6.82 5.00
N ASN A 142 13.13 -7.72 5.82
CA ASN A 142 12.91 -9.13 5.48
C ASN A 142 11.77 -9.33 4.46
N ARG A 143 11.04 -8.28 4.13
CA ARG A 143 9.96 -8.28 3.14
C ARG A 143 10.42 -8.67 1.73
N PHE A 144 11.70 -8.47 1.43
CA PHE A 144 12.27 -8.73 0.12
C PHE A 144 13.07 -10.04 0.13
N ASP A 145 12.53 -11.08 -0.48
CA ASP A 145 13.25 -12.32 -0.69
C ASP A 145 14.38 -12.11 -1.70
N SER A 146 15.62 -12.30 -1.26
CA SER A 146 16.82 -12.15 -2.08
C SER A 146 16.83 -13.10 -3.28
N MET A 147 16.22 -14.29 -3.17
CA MET A 147 16.10 -15.27 -4.26
C MET A 147 15.12 -14.77 -5.33
N LEU A 148 13.99 -14.19 -4.93
CA LEU A 148 13.05 -13.56 -5.86
C LEU A 148 13.71 -12.40 -6.62
N LEU A 149 14.50 -11.57 -5.95
CA LEU A 149 15.23 -10.47 -6.58
C LEU A 149 16.23 -10.96 -7.62
N GLN A 150 16.95 -12.06 -7.36
CA GLN A 150 17.88 -12.68 -8.32
C GLN A 150 17.14 -13.25 -9.54
N HIS A 151 15.95 -13.83 -9.34
CA HIS A 151 15.12 -14.37 -10.43
C HIS A 151 14.58 -13.29 -11.36
N PHE A 152 14.21 -12.13 -10.83
CA PHE A 152 13.71 -11.01 -11.64
C PHE A 152 14.78 -10.30 -12.46
N GLY A 153 16.09 -10.56 -12.21
CA GLY A 153 17.20 -9.85 -12.88
C GLY A 153 17.18 -8.35 -12.56
N ALA A 154 17.56 -7.49 -13.52
CA ALA A 154 17.62 -6.05 -13.26
C ALA A 154 16.23 -5.44 -13.00
N LEU A 155 16.00 -4.91 -11.79
CA LEU A 155 14.82 -4.10 -11.47
C LEU A 155 14.97 -2.69 -12.08
N PRO A 156 13.86 -1.96 -12.35
CA PRO A 156 13.94 -0.54 -12.69
C PRO A 156 14.69 0.23 -11.63
N LYS A 157 15.39 1.29 -12.04
CA LYS A 157 16.18 2.13 -11.12
C LYS A 157 15.37 2.66 -9.95
N THR A 158 14.10 3.03 -10.17
CA THR A 158 13.17 3.47 -9.11
C THR A 158 12.88 2.37 -8.10
N SER A 159 12.58 1.15 -8.57
CA SER A 159 12.31 0.00 -7.71
C SER A 159 13.57 -0.44 -6.94
N MET A 160 14.75 -0.35 -7.56
CA MET A 160 16.01 -0.61 -6.88
C MET A 160 16.27 0.37 -5.75
N LYS A 161 16.02 1.66 -5.96
CA LYS A 161 16.16 2.68 -4.90
C LYS A 161 15.20 2.45 -3.74
N HIS A 162 13.95 2.06 -4.03
CA HIS A 162 13.00 1.69 -2.98
C HIS A 162 13.45 0.45 -2.21
N LEU A 163 13.99 -0.56 -2.89
CA LEU A 163 14.56 -1.74 -2.24
C LEU A 163 15.75 -1.37 -1.36
N GLN A 164 16.70 -0.60 -1.88
CA GLN A 164 17.88 -0.13 -1.14
C GLN A 164 17.48 0.69 0.10
N LYS A 165 16.42 1.49 0.00
CA LYS A 165 15.83 2.20 1.13
C LYS A 165 15.48 1.25 2.28
N HIS A 166 14.73 0.19 2.01
CA HIS A 166 14.36 -0.80 3.04
C HIS A 166 15.58 -1.57 3.57
N LEU A 167 16.49 -1.97 2.69
CA LEU A 167 17.73 -2.68 3.08
C LEU A 167 18.69 -1.82 3.92
N SER A 168 18.58 -0.50 3.83
CA SER A 168 19.39 0.43 4.61
C SER A 168 18.96 0.52 6.08
N ILE A 169 17.75 0.04 6.43
CA ILE A 169 17.27 0.06 7.81
C ILE A 169 17.94 -1.08 8.60
N SER A 170 18.76 -0.69 9.57
CA SER A 170 19.50 -1.63 10.42
C SER A 170 18.89 -1.79 11.81
N HIS A 171 18.11 -0.82 12.25
CA HIS A 171 17.44 -0.83 13.53
C HIS A 171 16.03 -0.28 13.39
N PHE A 172 15.07 -1.02 13.91
CA PHE A 172 13.69 -0.62 13.97
C PHE A 172 13.05 -1.07 15.28
N LEU A 173 12.48 -0.13 16.02
CA LEU A 173 11.81 -0.38 17.27
C LEU A 173 10.53 0.44 17.38
N VAL A 174 9.41 -0.24 17.57
CA VAL A 174 8.12 0.36 17.89
C VAL A 174 7.66 -0.18 19.25
N THR A 175 7.31 0.70 20.12
CA THR A 175 6.69 0.41 21.42
C THR A 175 5.41 1.22 21.54
N GLU A 176 4.67 1.06 22.64
CA GLU A 176 3.43 1.80 22.90
C GLU A 176 3.60 3.33 22.79
N ARG A 177 4.80 3.85 23.06
CA ARG A 177 5.06 5.30 23.12
C ARG A 177 6.23 5.77 22.29
N LYS A 178 6.96 4.86 21.64
CA LYS A 178 8.23 5.20 21.00
C LYS A 178 8.35 4.54 19.63
N ILE A 179 8.76 5.35 18.66
CA ILE A 179 9.18 4.90 17.34
C ILE A 179 10.65 5.27 17.18
N GLN A 180 11.49 4.31 16.83
CA GLN A 180 12.89 4.52 16.48
C GLN A 180 13.23 3.75 15.21
N ALA A 181 13.95 4.40 14.29
CA ALA A 181 14.59 3.72 13.18
C ALA A 181 15.97 4.33 12.92
N LYS A 182 16.93 3.47 12.54
CA LYS A 182 18.26 3.87 12.09
C LYS A 182 18.52 3.25 10.73
N ALA A 183 18.94 4.07 9.80
CA ALA A 183 19.33 3.64 8.47
C ALA A 183 20.79 4.01 8.19
N TYR A 184 21.48 3.13 7.48
CA TYR A 184 22.88 3.30 7.06
C TYR A 184 22.98 3.10 5.57
N THR A 185 23.62 4.03 4.88
CA THR A 185 23.83 3.94 3.43
C THR A 185 25.15 4.59 3.02
N THR A 186 25.72 4.12 1.92
CA THR A 186 26.86 4.74 1.23
C THR A 186 26.41 5.48 -0.03
N ASP A 187 25.14 5.37 -0.41
CA ASP A 187 24.57 5.98 -1.61
C ASP A 187 23.81 7.26 -1.23
N TYR A 188 24.30 8.40 -1.73
CA TYR A 188 23.71 9.71 -1.48
C TYR A 188 22.25 9.83 -1.98
N GLU A 189 21.92 9.20 -3.09
CA GLU A 189 20.55 9.22 -3.61
C GLU A 189 19.59 8.42 -2.73
N VAL A 190 20.07 7.29 -2.20
CA VAL A 190 19.32 6.51 -1.21
C VAL A 190 19.14 7.31 0.07
N CYS A 191 20.19 7.98 0.55
CA CYS A 191 20.11 8.85 1.72
C CYS A 191 19.03 9.93 1.56
N LYS A 192 18.99 10.61 0.41
CA LYS A 192 17.98 11.62 0.10
C LYS A 192 16.55 11.07 0.10
N ILE A 193 16.34 9.90 -0.49
CA ILE A 193 15.03 9.22 -0.50
C ILE A 193 14.61 8.84 0.93
N MET A 194 15.55 8.34 1.73
CA MET A 194 15.33 8.02 3.13
C MET A 194 14.93 9.23 3.95
N ASP A 195 15.64 10.37 3.75
CA ASP A 195 15.35 11.60 4.47
C ASP A 195 13.94 12.12 4.17
N GLN A 196 13.55 12.16 2.91
CA GLN A 196 12.18 12.51 2.50
C GLN A 196 11.13 11.59 3.13
N TRP A 197 11.40 10.28 3.16
CA TRP A 197 10.50 9.31 3.74
C TRP A 197 10.41 9.44 5.26
N PHE A 198 11.53 9.62 5.95
CA PHE A 198 11.55 9.83 7.39
C PHE A 198 10.90 11.16 7.80
N GLN A 199 11.06 12.19 6.97
CA GLN A 199 10.35 13.45 7.18
C GLN A 199 8.83 13.25 7.08
N TYR A 200 8.37 12.56 6.03
CA TYR A 200 6.95 12.22 5.86
C TYR A 200 6.40 11.45 7.06
N ILE A 201 7.13 10.43 7.54
CA ILE A 201 6.72 9.66 8.74
C ILE A 201 6.62 10.57 9.96
N ARG A 202 7.61 11.45 10.21
CA ARG A 202 7.58 12.38 11.36
C ARG A 202 6.37 13.31 11.31
N GLU A 203 6.10 13.89 10.15
CA GLU A 203 4.97 14.80 9.94
C GLU A 203 3.64 14.08 10.16
N ASP A 204 3.47 12.90 9.58
CA ASP A 204 2.24 12.14 9.69
C ASP A 204 1.99 11.63 11.12
N ILE A 205 3.01 11.07 11.78
CA ILE A 205 2.94 10.67 13.19
C ILE A 205 2.67 11.88 14.11
N GLY A 206 3.27 13.04 13.84
CA GLY A 206 2.98 14.28 14.56
C GLY A 206 1.52 14.72 14.42
N ASN A 207 0.98 14.68 13.22
CA ASN A 207 -0.42 15.00 12.94
C ASN A 207 -1.38 13.99 13.61
N ILE A 208 -1.08 12.71 13.53
CA ILE A 208 -1.86 11.65 14.19
C ILE A 208 -1.85 11.84 15.71
N THR A 209 -0.68 12.07 16.30
CA THR A 209 -0.51 12.30 17.73
C THR A 209 -1.33 13.50 18.20
N SER A 210 -1.29 14.60 17.46
CA SER A 210 -2.04 15.82 17.77
C SER A 210 -3.56 15.62 17.74
N ASN A 211 -4.05 14.70 16.93
CA ASN A 211 -5.47 14.38 16.79
C ASN A 211 -5.91 13.13 17.57
N TRP A 212 -4.99 12.46 18.25
CA TRP A 212 -5.25 11.16 18.90
C TRP A 212 -6.47 11.18 19.80
N ASN A 213 -6.50 12.07 20.80
CA ASN A 213 -7.59 12.14 21.77
C ASN A 213 -8.94 12.58 21.16
N ARG A 214 -8.91 13.14 19.95
CA ARG A 214 -10.14 13.46 19.20
C ARG A 214 -10.85 12.22 18.70
N VAL A 215 -10.10 11.17 18.33
CA VAL A 215 -10.60 9.99 17.63
C VAL A 215 -10.52 8.70 18.43
N ALA A 216 -9.61 8.63 19.38
CA ALA A 216 -9.43 7.44 20.23
C ALA A 216 -10.67 7.16 21.10
N PRO A 217 -10.96 5.87 21.36
CA PRO A 217 -11.86 5.49 22.45
C PRO A 217 -11.38 6.07 23.78
N LYS A 218 -12.27 6.29 24.73
CA LYS A 218 -11.92 6.90 26.03
C LYS A 218 -10.83 6.12 26.76
N GLU A 219 -10.86 4.81 26.66
CA GLU A 219 -9.88 3.89 27.27
C GLU A 219 -8.46 4.04 26.68
N MET A 220 -8.36 4.63 25.48
CA MET A 220 -7.13 4.84 24.73
C MET A 220 -6.69 6.30 24.67
N GLU A 221 -7.40 7.21 25.34
CA GLU A 221 -6.99 8.61 25.46
C GLU A 221 -5.62 8.72 26.15
N GLY A 222 -4.74 9.52 25.57
CA GLY A 222 -3.34 9.67 26.07
C GLY A 222 -2.40 8.50 25.75
N CYS A 223 -2.87 7.40 25.17
CA CYS A 223 -2.06 6.27 24.76
C CYS A 223 -1.50 6.49 23.34
N THR A 224 -0.64 7.48 23.17
CA THR A 224 -0.04 7.81 21.86
C THR A 224 1.48 7.92 21.94
N PHE A 225 2.11 8.03 20.77
CA PHE A 225 3.56 8.21 20.68
C PHE A 225 3.97 9.58 21.24
N ASN A 226 4.93 9.58 22.11
CA ASN A 226 5.56 10.80 22.65
C ASN A 226 7.04 10.93 22.24
N TYR A 227 7.55 9.98 21.47
CA TYR A 227 8.90 9.96 20.97
C TYR A 227 8.98 9.30 19.59
N CYS A 228 9.44 10.06 18.59
CA CYS A 228 9.70 9.57 17.24
C CYS A 228 11.10 10.01 16.82
N ASN A 229 12.05 9.06 16.76
CA ASN A 229 13.42 9.32 16.37
C ASN A 229 13.83 8.46 15.17
N LEU A 230 14.03 9.11 14.04
CA LEU A 230 14.41 8.50 12.78
C LEU A 230 15.74 9.10 12.34
N GLU A 231 16.79 8.30 12.27
CA GLU A 231 18.17 8.74 12.01
C GLU A 231 18.72 8.08 10.75
N ILE A 232 19.47 8.85 9.96
CA ILE A 232 20.16 8.37 8.77
C ILE A 232 21.65 8.68 8.90
N TYR A 233 22.46 7.70 8.59
CA TYR A 233 23.90 7.79 8.58
C TYR A 233 24.44 7.53 7.19
N LEU A 234 25.10 8.52 6.59
CA LEU A 234 25.79 8.42 5.31
C LEU A 234 27.30 8.23 5.59
N TYR A 235 27.89 7.18 5.01
CA TYR A 235 29.31 6.85 5.14
C TYR A 235 30.06 7.11 3.84
#